data_12e591f22c1504e76eaaa2a77ae3a1eb
#
_entry.id   12e591f22c1504e76eaaa2a77ae3a1eb
#
_cell.length_a   1.000
_cell.length_b   1.000
_cell.length_c   1.000
_cell.angle_alpha   90.00
_cell.angle_beta   90.00
_cell.angle_gamma   90.00
#
_symmetry.space_group_name_H-M   'P 1'
#
loop_
_entity.id
_entity.type
_entity.pdbx_description
1 polymer ?
#
loop_
_entity_poly.entity_id
_entity_poly.type
_entity_poly.pdbx_seq_one_letter_code
_entity_poly.pdbx_strand_id
1 'polypeptide(L)'
;MIDLKLAMPLLARHEGVWEGHYRYFDGDGALVDEHASRLICRFPVDGPYPYHQTSIYCWADGRAETRDFPAIWRDGRLFWGNAATSGWAVEVNEDPHRRTLMLYWARQDTPNAWLY
;
A
#
# COMPACT_ATOMS: atom_id res chain seq x y z
N MET A 1 -8.38 11.62 -17.73
CA MET A 1 -7.94 10.92 -16.51
C MET A 1 -8.37 9.47 -16.57
N ILE A 2 -7.55 8.55 -16.11
CA ILE A 2 -7.90 7.13 -16.06
C ILE A 2 -9.00 6.88 -15.04
N ASP A 3 -9.90 5.94 -15.35
CA ASP A 3 -10.77 5.34 -14.33
C ASP A 3 -10.02 4.16 -13.71
N LEU A 4 -9.35 4.42 -12.60
CA LEU A 4 -8.50 3.43 -11.95
C LEU A 4 -9.30 2.23 -11.45
N LYS A 5 -10.54 2.42 -11.01
CA LYS A 5 -11.37 1.31 -10.53
C LYS A 5 -11.70 0.32 -11.64
N LEU A 6 -11.81 0.80 -12.88
CA LEU A 6 -11.98 -0.09 -14.03
C LEU A 6 -10.67 -0.77 -14.41
N ALA A 7 -9.54 -0.05 -14.34
CA ALA A 7 -8.24 -0.60 -14.68
C ALA A 7 -7.74 -1.62 -13.63
N MET A 8 -8.08 -1.38 -12.36
CA MET A 8 -7.64 -2.21 -11.23
C MET A 8 -8.82 -2.58 -10.33
N PRO A 9 -9.71 -3.47 -10.77
CA PRO A 9 -10.92 -3.80 -10.00
C PRO A 9 -10.64 -4.53 -8.68
N LEU A 10 -9.52 -5.23 -8.53
CA LEU A 10 -9.16 -5.82 -7.24
C LEU A 10 -8.74 -4.73 -6.26
N LEU A 11 -7.92 -3.77 -6.70
CA LEU A 11 -7.55 -2.63 -5.87
C LEU A 11 -8.79 -1.83 -5.46
N ALA A 12 -9.75 -1.69 -6.36
CA ALA A 12 -11.00 -0.98 -6.07
C ALA A 12 -11.74 -1.55 -4.85
N ARG A 13 -11.59 -2.84 -4.56
CA ARG A 13 -12.19 -3.49 -3.40
C ARG A 13 -11.56 -3.03 -2.07
N HIS A 14 -10.40 -2.40 -2.13
CA HIS A 14 -9.73 -1.86 -0.94
C HIS A 14 -10.22 -0.48 -0.54
N GLU A 15 -11.08 0.14 -1.32
CA GLU A 15 -11.63 1.45 -0.97
C GLU A 15 -12.30 1.40 0.41
N GLY A 16 -11.92 2.33 1.29
CA GLY A 16 -12.47 2.41 2.62
C GLY A 16 -11.41 2.46 3.71
N VAL A 17 -11.83 2.11 4.91
CA VAL A 17 -10.99 2.14 6.11
C VAL A 17 -10.76 0.70 6.58
N TRP A 18 -9.49 0.34 6.78
CA TRP A 18 -9.09 -0.97 7.26
C TRP A 18 -8.37 -0.81 8.59
N GLU A 19 -8.71 -1.64 9.55
CA GLU A 19 -8.06 -1.64 10.86
C GLU A 19 -7.48 -3.01 11.13
N GLY A 20 -6.28 -3.01 11.73
CA GLY A 20 -5.58 -4.25 12.00
C GLY A 20 -4.39 -4.04 12.93
N HIS A 21 -3.56 -5.04 12.99
CA HIS A 21 -2.41 -5.07 13.87
C HIS A 21 -1.21 -5.66 13.14
N TYR A 22 -0.08 -4.95 13.16
CA TYR A 22 1.17 -5.43 12.58
C TYR A 22 2.08 -5.96 13.69
N ARG A 23 2.65 -7.13 13.45
CA ARG A 23 3.68 -7.72 14.29
C ARG A 23 4.90 -8.01 13.44
N TYR A 24 6.05 -7.61 13.94
CA TYR A 24 7.32 -7.79 13.26
C TYR A 24 8.18 -8.78 14.04
N PHE A 25 8.71 -9.78 13.35
CA PHE A 25 9.50 -10.84 13.95
C PHE A 25 10.90 -10.83 13.35
N ASP A 26 11.91 -11.18 14.14
CA ASP A 26 13.25 -11.38 13.63
C ASP A 26 13.40 -12.77 12.99
N GLY A 27 14.61 -13.08 12.49
CA GLY A 27 14.88 -14.35 11.83
C GLY A 27 14.77 -15.58 12.74
N ASP A 28 14.77 -15.38 14.06
CA ASP A 28 14.61 -16.43 15.05
C ASP A 28 13.17 -16.60 15.53
N GLY A 29 12.25 -15.77 14.98
CA GLY A 29 10.84 -15.82 15.35
C GLY A 29 10.48 -15.00 16.59
N ALA A 30 11.39 -14.19 17.11
CA ALA A 30 11.11 -13.34 18.26
C ALA A 30 10.39 -12.06 17.82
N LEU A 31 9.37 -11.65 18.58
CA LEU A 31 8.65 -10.41 18.32
C LEU A 31 9.57 -9.21 18.64
N VAL A 32 9.80 -8.36 17.63
CA VAL A 32 10.68 -7.18 17.78
C VAL A 32 9.92 -5.86 17.79
N ASP A 33 8.72 -5.82 17.23
CA ASP A 33 7.87 -4.63 17.24
C ASP A 33 6.43 -5.01 16.91
N GLU A 34 5.47 -4.20 17.39
CA GLU A 34 4.08 -4.33 17.00
C GLU A 34 3.34 -3.02 17.20
N HIS A 35 2.34 -2.78 16.36
CA HIS A 35 1.52 -1.59 16.45
C HIS A 35 0.13 -1.82 15.87
N ALA A 36 -0.85 -1.07 16.35
CA ALA A 36 -2.15 -0.97 15.70
C ALA A 36 -2.02 -0.17 14.41
N SER A 37 -2.85 -0.47 13.43
CA SER A 37 -2.77 0.15 12.12
C SER A 37 -4.15 0.48 11.59
N ARG A 38 -4.28 1.66 10.99
CA ARG A 38 -5.47 2.09 10.29
C ARG A 38 -5.06 2.55 8.90
N LEU A 39 -5.63 1.93 7.88
CA LEU A 39 -5.37 2.26 6.49
C LEU A 39 -6.60 2.91 5.89
N ILE A 40 -6.42 4.08 5.29
CA ILE A 40 -7.49 4.80 4.61
C ILE A 40 -7.16 4.78 3.13
N CYS A 41 -7.91 4.01 2.37
CA CYS A 41 -7.69 3.80 0.94
C CYS A 41 -8.73 4.59 0.16
N ARG A 42 -8.28 5.55 -0.64
CA ARG A 42 -9.13 6.49 -1.36
C ARG A 42 -8.84 6.48 -2.85
N PHE A 43 -9.89 6.74 -3.63
CA PHE A 43 -9.80 6.91 -5.08
C PHE A 43 -10.28 8.32 -5.42
N PRO A 44 -9.41 9.35 -5.29
CA PRO A 44 -9.82 10.73 -5.54
C PRO A 44 -10.30 10.92 -6.97
N VAL A 45 -11.40 11.66 -7.14
CA VAL A 45 -11.93 11.99 -8.47
C VAL A 45 -11.25 13.19 -9.10
N ASP A 46 -10.59 14.01 -8.28
CA ASP A 46 -9.90 15.22 -8.71
C ASP A 46 -8.44 15.16 -8.30
N GLY A 47 -7.61 15.94 -9.00
CA GLY A 47 -6.19 16.06 -8.71
C GLY A 47 -5.34 15.02 -9.45
N PRO A 48 -4.02 15.02 -9.19
CA PRO A 48 -3.07 14.21 -9.95
C PRO A 48 -2.97 12.76 -9.49
N TYR A 49 -3.57 12.41 -8.36
CA TYR A 49 -3.41 11.09 -7.75
C TYR A 49 -4.70 10.29 -7.84
N PRO A 50 -4.80 9.30 -8.75
CA PRO A 50 -6.00 8.47 -8.84
C PRO A 50 -6.17 7.49 -7.67
N TYR A 51 -5.13 7.30 -6.85
CA TYR A 51 -5.17 6.50 -5.63
C TYR A 51 -4.34 7.18 -4.55
N HIS A 52 -4.84 7.13 -3.32
CA HIS A 52 -4.13 7.68 -2.17
C HIS A 52 -4.41 6.83 -0.94
N GLN A 53 -3.36 6.29 -0.35
CA GLN A 53 -3.46 5.56 0.91
C GLN A 53 -2.82 6.37 2.03
N THR A 54 -3.55 6.51 3.14
CA THR A 54 -3.00 7.05 4.38
C THR A 54 -2.92 5.91 5.38
N SER A 55 -1.74 5.72 5.98
CA SER A 55 -1.50 4.70 6.99
C SER A 55 -1.20 5.37 8.32
N ILE A 56 -1.96 5.02 9.35
CA ILE A 56 -1.82 5.58 10.70
C ILE A 56 -1.44 4.43 11.62
N TYR A 57 -0.29 4.55 12.27
CA TYR A 57 0.27 3.54 13.17
C TYR A 57 0.28 4.07 14.60
N CYS A 58 -0.16 3.23 15.55
CA CYS A 58 -0.20 3.57 16.97
C CYS A 58 0.43 2.45 17.79
N TRP A 59 1.44 2.80 18.59
CA TRP A 59 2.10 1.87 19.52
C TRP A 59 1.49 1.98 20.90
N ALA A 60 1.63 0.92 21.68
CA ALA A 60 1.08 0.84 23.04
C ALA A 60 1.66 1.89 23.99
N ASP A 61 2.86 2.41 23.71
CA ASP A 61 3.51 3.45 24.52
C ASP A 61 2.97 4.87 24.22
N GLY A 62 1.99 4.99 23.34
CA GLY A 62 1.41 6.27 22.95
C GLY A 62 2.06 6.93 21.74
N ARG A 63 3.14 6.36 21.21
CA ARG A 63 3.76 6.85 19.98
C ARG A 63 2.83 6.62 18.79
N ALA A 64 2.79 7.57 17.88
CA ALA A 64 1.96 7.48 16.68
C ALA A 64 2.72 7.99 15.46
N GLU A 65 2.40 7.46 14.29
CA GLU A 65 3.01 7.86 13.03
C GLU A 65 1.97 7.81 11.93
N THR A 66 2.00 8.80 11.04
CA THR A 66 1.14 8.84 9.85
C THR A 66 2.00 8.89 8.61
N ARG A 67 1.69 8.04 7.64
CA ARG A 67 2.37 7.99 6.35
C ARG A 67 1.36 8.10 5.22
N ASP A 68 1.70 8.90 4.21
CA ASP A 68 0.87 9.09 3.02
C ASP A 68 1.55 8.46 1.81
N PHE A 69 0.75 7.78 1.01
CA PHE A 69 1.19 7.11 -0.21
C PHE A 69 0.31 7.56 -1.37
N PRO A 70 0.53 8.78 -1.89
CA PRO A 70 -0.13 9.18 -3.13
C PRO A 70 0.45 8.38 -4.28
N ALA A 71 -0.41 7.94 -5.19
CA ALA A 71 0.02 7.10 -6.30
C ALA A 71 -0.44 7.67 -7.64
N ILE A 72 0.41 7.51 -8.65
CA ILE A 72 0.12 7.91 -10.02
C ILE A 72 -0.03 6.68 -10.90
N TRP A 73 -0.81 6.83 -11.97
CA TRP A 73 -0.94 5.80 -12.99
C TRP A 73 -0.05 6.15 -14.18
N ARG A 74 0.83 5.23 -14.56
CA ARG A 74 1.73 5.41 -15.68
C ARG A 74 2.11 4.05 -16.26
N ASP A 75 2.12 3.95 -17.58
CA ASP A 75 2.56 2.75 -18.29
C ASP A 75 1.88 1.46 -17.83
N GLY A 76 0.58 1.54 -17.52
CA GLY A 76 -0.21 0.40 -17.10
C GLY A 76 0.03 -0.05 -15.67
N ARG A 77 0.67 0.78 -14.86
CA ARG A 77 0.98 0.49 -13.46
C ARG A 77 0.64 1.65 -12.55
N LEU A 78 0.39 1.33 -11.31
CA LEU A 78 0.25 2.29 -10.24
C LEU A 78 1.61 2.44 -9.54
N PHE A 79 2.13 3.66 -9.46
CA PHE A 79 3.40 3.95 -8.81
C PHE A 79 3.19 4.87 -7.62
N TRP A 80 3.86 4.61 -6.51
CA TRP A 80 3.88 5.50 -5.36
C TRP A 80 5.28 5.66 -4.83
N GLY A 81 5.47 6.72 -4.04
CA GLY A 81 6.73 6.95 -3.37
C GLY A 81 6.58 8.01 -2.29
N ASN A 82 7.37 7.87 -1.25
CA ASN A 82 7.60 8.89 -0.25
C ASN A 82 9.06 8.82 0.18
N ALA A 83 9.45 9.56 1.25
CA ALA A 83 10.84 9.61 1.68
C ALA A 83 11.38 8.24 2.15
N ALA A 84 10.50 7.36 2.61
CA ALA A 84 10.89 6.07 3.20
C ALA A 84 10.72 4.88 2.27
N THR A 85 9.70 4.90 1.40
CA THR A 85 9.37 3.75 0.56
C THR A 85 9.01 4.18 -0.85
N SER A 86 9.20 3.28 -1.79
CA SER A 86 8.69 3.41 -3.15
C SER A 86 8.24 2.05 -3.68
N GLY A 87 7.31 2.05 -4.62
CA GLY A 87 6.83 0.79 -5.17
C GLY A 87 5.87 0.98 -6.34
N TRP A 88 5.35 -0.14 -6.79
CA TRP A 88 4.36 -0.16 -7.85
C TRP A 88 3.39 -1.32 -7.66
N ALA A 89 2.25 -1.22 -8.31
CA ALA A 89 1.25 -2.28 -8.34
C ALA A 89 0.70 -2.45 -9.74
N VAL A 90 0.36 -3.68 -10.09
CA VAL A 90 -0.26 -4.04 -11.36
C VAL A 90 -1.25 -5.16 -11.13
N GLU A 91 -2.33 -5.17 -11.91
CA GLU A 91 -3.24 -6.31 -11.95
C GLU A 91 -3.07 -7.05 -13.25
N VAL A 92 -2.93 -8.36 -13.16
CA VAL A 92 -2.82 -9.24 -14.31
C VAL A 92 -4.08 -10.10 -14.43
N ASN A 93 -4.53 -10.28 -15.66
CA ASN A 93 -5.71 -11.05 -16.00
C ASN A 93 -5.23 -12.37 -16.63
N GLU A 94 -5.13 -13.41 -15.82
CA GLU A 94 -4.61 -14.68 -16.29
C GLU A 94 -5.64 -15.43 -17.14
N ASP A 95 -6.92 -15.30 -16.75
CA ASP A 95 -8.05 -15.84 -17.50
C ASP A 95 -9.33 -15.09 -17.09
N PRO A 96 -10.50 -15.38 -17.72
CA PRO A 96 -11.75 -14.66 -17.41
C PRO A 96 -12.20 -14.76 -15.95
N HIS A 97 -11.70 -15.74 -15.20
CA HIS A 97 -12.13 -16.00 -13.83
C HIS A 97 -11.05 -15.70 -12.79
N ARG A 98 -9.85 -15.37 -13.24
CA ARG A 98 -8.72 -15.19 -12.36
C ARG A 98 -8.00 -13.87 -12.63
N ARG A 99 -7.93 -13.05 -11.59
CA ARG A 99 -7.21 -11.77 -11.64
C ARG A 99 -6.33 -11.66 -10.40
N THR A 100 -5.10 -11.26 -10.61
CA THR A 100 -4.10 -11.17 -9.54
C THR A 100 -3.59 -9.75 -9.43
N LEU A 101 -3.60 -9.21 -8.21
CA LEU A 101 -2.94 -7.95 -7.89
C LEU A 101 -1.52 -8.26 -7.45
N MET A 102 -0.55 -7.70 -8.15
CA MET A 102 0.86 -7.84 -7.82
C MET A 102 1.38 -6.53 -7.29
N LEU A 103 2.10 -6.59 -6.20
CA LEU A 103 2.60 -5.45 -5.47
C LEU A 103 4.08 -5.61 -5.21
N TYR A 104 4.84 -4.56 -5.48
CA TYR A 104 6.24 -4.48 -5.09
C TYR A 104 6.48 -3.16 -4.36
N TRP A 105 7.18 -3.20 -3.23
CA TRP A 105 7.74 -1.98 -2.66
C TRP A 105 9.05 -2.26 -1.96
N ALA A 106 9.84 -1.21 -1.85
CA ALA A 106 11.14 -1.24 -1.21
C ALA A 106 11.27 -0.07 -0.25
N ARG A 107 11.92 -0.32 0.87
CA ARG A 107 12.29 0.74 1.81
C ARG A 107 13.56 1.40 1.32
N GLN A 108 13.56 2.72 1.30
CA GLN A 108 14.73 3.49 0.87
C GLN A 108 15.74 3.69 1.99
N ASP A 109 15.27 3.64 3.24
CA ASP A 109 16.10 3.77 4.44
C ASP A 109 16.76 2.47 4.87
N THR A 110 16.38 1.36 4.28
CA THR A 110 16.92 0.02 4.60
C THR A 110 17.23 -0.69 3.29
N PRO A 111 18.45 -0.55 2.76
CA PRO A 111 18.85 -1.22 1.53
C PRO A 111 18.61 -2.74 1.64
N ASN A 112 18.11 -3.34 0.56
CA ASN A 112 17.78 -4.75 0.45
C ASN A 112 16.55 -5.20 1.25
N ALA A 113 15.81 -4.29 1.87
CA ALA A 113 14.50 -4.61 2.44
C ALA A 113 13.43 -4.38 1.39
N TRP A 114 12.75 -5.45 0.99
CA TRP A 114 11.72 -5.40 -0.06
C TRP A 114 10.60 -6.39 0.25
N LEU A 115 9.45 -6.13 -0.38
CA LEU A 115 8.26 -6.96 -0.24
C LEU A 115 7.59 -7.09 -1.62
N TYR A 116 7.18 -8.28 -1.93
CA TYR A 116 6.37 -8.55 -3.11
C TYR A 116 4.90 -8.76 -2.75
#